data_9b1a19300199c552bd46198de03dbbd2
#
_entry.id   9b1a19300199c552bd46198de03dbbd2
#
_cell.length_a   1.000
_cell.length_b   1.000
_cell.length_c   1.000
_cell.angle_alpha   90.00
_cell.angle_beta   90.00
_cell.angle_gamma   90.00
#
_symmetry.space_group_name_H-M   'P 1'
#
loop_
_entity.id
_entity.type
_entity.pdbx_description
1 polymer ?
#
loop_
_entity_poly.entity_id
_entity_poly.type
_entity_poly.pdbx_seq_one_letter_code
_entity_poly.pdbx_strand_id
1 'polypeptide(L)'
;PTIDYVVTKIPRFTFEKFTSSAAVLGTSMKSVGEAMAIGRNFKESLQKALVSLETGFSGLDQIFNLNTKQIRKKLKENIPNKILLVGEAIRKKINLKDINKLSKIDPWFLNQIKEIIENEIKIKKKGLPKNFNELNYIKSIGFSDKKLSELTNTSESLKIGRAHV
;
A
#
# COMPACT_ATOMS: atom_id res chain seq x y z
N PRO A 1 -17.94 -22.90 -0.12
CA PRO A 1 -16.61 -22.93 -0.73
C PRO A 1 -15.60 -23.46 0.28
N THR A 2 -14.70 -24.31 -0.16
CA THR A 2 -13.63 -24.88 0.69
C THR A 2 -12.35 -24.05 0.69
N ILE A 3 -12.31 -22.96 -0.08
CA ILE A 3 -11.16 -22.09 -0.21
C ILE A 3 -11.61 -20.66 0.07
N ASP A 4 -11.05 -20.04 1.09
CA ASP A 4 -11.26 -18.64 1.40
C ASP A 4 -10.17 -17.78 0.74
N TYR A 5 -10.58 -16.70 0.09
CA TYR A 5 -9.69 -15.73 -0.51
C TYR A 5 -10.25 -14.33 -0.37
N VAL A 6 -9.37 -13.34 -0.43
CA VAL A 6 -9.71 -11.92 -0.39
C VAL A 6 -9.42 -11.30 -1.75
N VAL A 7 -10.39 -10.56 -2.28
CA VAL A 7 -10.23 -9.79 -3.52
C VAL A 7 -10.17 -8.32 -3.18
N THR A 8 -9.12 -7.65 -3.65
CA THR A 8 -8.99 -6.19 -3.58
C THR A 8 -9.06 -5.62 -4.99
N LYS A 9 -9.95 -4.66 -5.17
CA LYS A 9 -10.16 -3.94 -6.43
C LYS A 9 -9.77 -2.47 -6.22
N ILE A 10 -8.84 -1.95 -7.02
CA ILE A 10 -8.37 -0.57 -6.95
C ILE A 10 -8.56 0.11 -8.30
N PRO A 11 -9.29 1.25 -8.35
CA PRO A 11 -9.44 2.01 -9.58
C PRO A 11 -8.14 2.76 -9.91
N ARG A 12 -7.84 2.85 -11.20
CA ARG A 12 -6.75 3.67 -11.74
C ARG A 12 -7.31 5.02 -12.16
N PHE A 13 -6.71 6.08 -11.65
CA PHE A 13 -7.06 7.46 -12.00
C PHE A 13 -5.89 8.12 -12.74
N THR A 14 -6.17 8.74 -13.89
CA THR A 14 -5.20 9.51 -14.67
C THR A 14 -5.70 10.95 -14.84
N PHE A 15 -5.59 11.74 -13.77
CA PHE A 15 -5.97 13.17 -13.83
C PHE A 15 -5.03 14.00 -14.71
N GLU A 16 -3.84 13.49 -15.00
CA GLU A 16 -2.86 14.15 -15.89
C GLU A 16 -3.38 14.34 -17.32
N LYS A 17 -4.32 13.49 -17.76
CA LYS A 17 -4.96 13.61 -19.08
C LYS A 17 -6.12 14.62 -19.13
N PHE A 18 -6.57 15.10 -17.97
CA PHE A 18 -7.72 15.99 -17.84
C PHE A 18 -7.33 17.24 -17.06
N THR A 19 -6.54 18.11 -17.69
CA THR A 19 -5.98 19.33 -17.08
C THR A 19 -7.03 20.30 -16.53
N SER A 20 -8.30 20.19 -16.96
CA SER A 20 -9.41 21.05 -16.52
C SER A 20 -10.22 20.46 -15.35
N SER A 21 -9.99 19.22 -14.92
CA SER A 21 -10.76 18.62 -13.84
C SER A 21 -9.98 18.62 -12.52
N ALA A 22 -10.63 19.11 -11.45
CA ALA A 22 -10.07 19.00 -10.11
C ALA A 22 -9.82 17.53 -9.76
N ALA A 23 -8.65 17.22 -9.18
CA ALA A 23 -8.30 15.87 -8.70
C ALA A 23 -9.08 15.46 -7.44
N VAL A 24 -10.40 15.71 -7.46
CA VAL A 24 -11.33 15.37 -6.38
C VAL A 24 -12.35 14.37 -6.91
N LEU A 25 -12.55 13.28 -6.15
CA LEU A 25 -13.53 12.26 -6.48
C LEU A 25 -14.95 12.72 -6.10
N GLY A 26 -15.88 12.51 -7.00
CA GLY A 26 -17.31 12.83 -6.84
C GLY A 26 -18.17 11.67 -7.34
N THR A 27 -19.42 11.98 -7.69
CA THR A 27 -20.40 10.99 -8.18
C THR A 27 -20.19 10.60 -9.64
N SER A 28 -19.42 11.38 -10.42
CA SER A 28 -19.07 11.05 -11.79
C SER A 28 -17.90 10.08 -11.88
N MET A 29 -17.94 9.15 -12.84
CA MET A 29 -16.85 8.20 -13.10
C MET A 29 -15.61 8.93 -13.60
N LYS A 30 -14.48 8.77 -12.91
CA LYS A 30 -13.18 9.38 -13.23
C LYS A 30 -12.05 8.35 -13.37
N SER A 31 -12.36 7.07 -13.19
CA SER A 31 -11.38 5.99 -13.37
C SER A 31 -11.25 5.66 -14.86
N VAL A 32 -10.02 5.35 -15.29
CA VAL A 32 -9.70 4.92 -16.67
C VAL A 32 -9.37 3.44 -16.75
N GLY A 33 -9.56 2.71 -15.67
CA GLY A 33 -9.31 1.29 -15.53
C GLY A 33 -9.27 0.91 -14.06
N GLU A 34 -9.04 -0.36 -13.81
CA GLU A 34 -8.98 -0.90 -12.46
C GLU A 34 -8.06 -2.12 -12.42
N ALA A 35 -7.42 -2.35 -11.28
CA ALA A 35 -6.71 -3.57 -10.99
C ALA A 35 -7.50 -4.38 -9.96
N MET A 36 -7.56 -5.70 -10.16
CA MET A 36 -8.15 -6.64 -9.23
C MET A 36 -7.11 -7.69 -8.87
N ALA A 37 -6.89 -7.90 -7.58
CA ALA A 37 -5.93 -8.88 -7.11
C ALA A 37 -6.55 -9.79 -6.04
N ILE A 38 -6.18 -11.06 -6.11
CA ILE A 38 -6.61 -12.10 -5.19
C ILE A 38 -5.45 -12.44 -4.25
N GLY A 39 -5.74 -12.57 -2.97
CA GLY A 39 -4.78 -12.96 -1.95
C GLY A 39 -5.43 -13.83 -0.88
N ARG A 40 -4.64 -14.48 -0.05
CA ARG A 40 -5.10 -15.27 1.10
C ARG A 40 -5.56 -14.41 2.26
N ASN A 41 -5.12 -13.15 2.26
CA ASN A 41 -5.49 -12.14 3.24
C ASN A 41 -5.53 -10.76 2.60
N PHE A 42 -6.12 -9.79 3.32
CA PHE A 42 -6.26 -8.42 2.82
C PHE A 42 -4.92 -7.74 2.52
N LYS A 43 -3.89 -7.94 3.36
CA LYS A 43 -2.57 -7.33 3.18
C LYS A 43 -1.94 -7.80 1.87
N GLU A 44 -2.00 -9.09 1.59
CA GLU A 44 -1.50 -9.68 0.34
C GLU A 44 -2.26 -9.14 -0.87
N SER A 45 -3.60 -9.18 -0.85
CA SER A 45 -4.42 -8.73 -1.98
C SER A 45 -4.26 -7.23 -2.24
N LEU A 46 -4.17 -6.41 -1.19
CA LEU A 46 -3.96 -4.96 -1.31
C LEU A 46 -2.62 -4.65 -1.98
N GLN A 47 -1.52 -5.23 -1.51
CA GLN A 47 -0.20 -4.97 -2.07
C GLN A 47 -0.09 -5.46 -3.51
N LYS A 48 -0.64 -6.64 -3.83
CA LYS A 48 -0.73 -7.14 -5.21
C LYS A 48 -1.53 -6.19 -6.10
N ALA A 49 -2.68 -5.69 -5.64
CA ALA A 49 -3.50 -4.77 -6.42
C ALA A 49 -2.77 -3.46 -6.73
N LEU A 50 -2.02 -2.91 -5.76
CA LEU A 50 -1.22 -1.69 -5.97
C LEU A 50 -0.12 -1.90 -7.01
N VAL A 51 0.57 -3.04 -6.99
CA VAL A 51 1.59 -3.38 -8.00
C VAL A 51 0.95 -3.55 -9.38
N SER A 52 -0.23 -4.18 -9.44
CA SER A 52 -0.95 -4.46 -10.71
C SER A 52 -1.55 -3.22 -11.38
N LEU A 53 -1.56 -2.06 -10.72
CA LEU A 53 -2.01 -0.80 -11.34
C LEU A 53 -1.10 -0.30 -12.48
N GLU A 54 0.09 -0.89 -12.66
CA GLU A 54 1.08 -0.48 -13.66
C GLU A 54 1.46 1.02 -13.60
N THR A 55 1.35 1.60 -12.42
CA THR A 55 1.73 3.00 -12.13
C THR A 55 3.14 3.14 -11.58
N GLY A 56 3.90 2.03 -11.60
CA GLY A 56 5.27 1.97 -11.07
C GLY A 56 5.37 1.67 -9.58
N PHE A 57 4.23 1.58 -8.85
CA PHE A 57 4.23 1.26 -7.42
C PHE A 57 4.74 -0.16 -7.16
N SER A 58 5.50 -0.29 -6.09
CA SER A 58 5.98 -1.58 -5.56
C SER A 58 5.19 -2.07 -4.34
N GLY A 59 4.20 -1.29 -3.91
CA GLY A 59 3.32 -1.52 -2.76
C GLY A 59 2.73 -0.21 -2.24
N LEU A 60 2.71 -0.03 -0.91
CA LEU A 60 2.29 1.23 -0.26
C LEU A 60 3.42 2.27 -0.33
N ASP A 61 3.72 2.76 -1.51
CA ASP A 61 4.84 3.67 -1.75
C ASP A 61 4.61 5.08 -1.21
N GLN A 62 5.72 5.78 -0.91
CA GLN A 62 5.71 7.16 -0.48
C GLN A 62 5.70 8.09 -1.71
N ILE A 63 4.51 8.54 -2.08
CA ILE A 63 4.35 9.46 -3.23
C ILE A 63 4.08 10.91 -2.81
N PHE A 64 3.87 11.14 -1.51
CA PHE A 64 3.52 12.46 -0.99
C PHE A 64 4.68 13.06 -0.18
N ASN A 65 5.17 14.21 -0.59
CA ASN A 65 6.10 15.01 0.21
C ASN A 65 5.31 16.06 1.03
N LEU A 66 4.56 15.59 2.04
CA LEU A 66 3.65 16.40 2.83
C LEU A 66 4.05 16.40 4.31
N ASN A 67 3.86 17.54 4.99
CA ASN A 67 3.96 17.59 6.45
C ASN A 67 2.69 17.03 7.12
N THR A 68 2.75 16.78 8.42
CA THR A 68 1.63 16.19 9.20
C THR A 68 0.34 17.02 9.10
N LYS A 69 0.43 18.35 9.07
CA LYS A 69 -0.73 19.25 8.97
C LYS A 69 -1.42 19.11 7.61
N GLN A 70 -0.63 19.05 6.55
CA GLN A 70 -1.12 18.86 5.17
C GLN A 70 -1.77 17.47 4.99
N ILE A 71 -1.16 16.41 5.56
CA ILE A 71 -1.73 15.06 5.55
C ILE A 71 -3.09 15.05 6.23
N ARG A 72 -3.21 15.65 7.44
CA ARG A 72 -4.49 15.75 8.16
C ARG A 72 -5.57 16.48 7.35
N LYS A 73 -5.20 17.51 6.60
CA LYS A 73 -6.12 18.22 5.72
C LYS A 73 -6.58 17.32 4.57
N LYS A 74 -5.63 16.73 3.84
CA LYS A 74 -5.92 15.87 2.66
C LYS A 74 -6.67 14.57 3.01
N LEU A 75 -6.52 14.02 4.21
CA LEU A 75 -7.27 12.85 4.65
C LEU A 75 -8.79 13.08 4.68
N LYS A 76 -9.24 14.33 4.84
CA LYS A 76 -10.67 14.71 4.79
C LYS A 76 -11.22 14.76 3.36
N GLU A 77 -10.36 14.92 2.38
CA GLU A 77 -10.73 15.09 0.98
C GLU A 77 -10.95 13.73 0.30
N ASN A 78 -11.83 13.69 -0.71
CA ASN A 78 -12.00 12.50 -1.56
C ASN A 78 -11.00 12.57 -2.71
N ILE A 79 -9.76 12.17 -2.42
CA ILE A 79 -8.67 12.17 -3.40
C ILE A 79 -8.37 10.76 -3.92
N PRO A 80 -7.90 10.61 -5.15
CA PRO A 80 -7.31 9.37 -5.63
C PRO A 80 -6.09 9.02 -4.77
N ASN A 81 -5.75 7.74 -4.72
CA ASN A 81 -4.60 7.24 -3.94
C ASN A 81 -4.67 7.55 -2.42
N LYS A 82 -5.87 7.80 -1.87
CA LYS A 82 -6.05 8.04 -0.43
C LYS A 82 -5.42 6.94 0.43
N ILE A 83 -5.39 5.70 -0.06
CA ILE A 83 -4.77 4.58 0.65
C ILE A 83 -3.25 4.77 0.86
N LEU A 84 -2.56 5.34 -0.12
CA LEU A 84 -1.12 5.68 -0.01
C LEU A 84 -0.90 6.83 0.99
N LEU A 85 -1.83 7.79 1.04
CA LEU A 85 -1.80 8.88 2.03
C LEU A 85 -2.00 8.35 3.45
N VAL A 86 -2.85 7.33 3.64
CA VAL A 86 -3.00 6.62 4.92
C VAL A 86 -1.69 5.95 5.33
N GLY A 87 -1.01 5.27 4.41
CA GLY A 87 0.31 4.69 4.67
C GLY A 87 1.32 5.75 5.13
N GLU A 88 1.32 6.91 4.46
CA GLU A 88 2.19 8.04 4.84
C GLU A 88 1.84 8.62 6.22
N ALA A 89 0.54 8.74 6.55
CA ALA A 89 0.07 9.18 7.85
C ALA A 89 0.57 8.26 8.98
N ILE A 90 0.53 6.95 8.75
CA ILE A 90 1.02 5.95 9.71
C ILE A 90 2.54 6.03 9.87
N ARG A 91 3.32 6.19 8.78
CA ARG A 91 4.78 6.38 8.84
C ARG A 91 5.16 7.62 9.65
N LYS A 92 4.36 8.69 9.54
CA LYS A 92 4.52 9.91 10.34
C LYS A 92 3.91 9.83 11.74
N LYS A 93 3.54 8.64 12.19
CA LYS A 93 3.03 8.34 13.54
C LYS A 93 1.75 9.11 13.91
N ILE A 94 0.91 9.46 12.94
CA ILE A 94 -0.43 9.98 13.22
C ILE A 94 -1.26 8.85 13.85
N ASN A 95 -1.98 9.17 14.94
CA ASN A 95 -2.78 8.19 15.66
C ASN A 95 -3.87 7.60 14.76
N LEU A 96 -4.09 6.28 14.81
CA LEU A 96 -5.10 5.60 14.00
C LEU A 96 -6.53 6.12 14.26
N LYS A 97 -6.85 6.53 15.49
CA LYS A 97 -8.14 7.15 15.81
C LYS A 97 -8.34 8.45 15.04
N ASP A 98 -7.29 9.27 14.91
CA ASP A 98 -7.33 10.50 14.13
C ASP A 98 -7.47 10.18 12.62
N ILE A 99 -6.71 9.20 12.13
CA ILE A 99 -6.82 8.78 10.72
C ILE A 99 -8.24 8.29 10.42
N ASN A 100 -8.82 7.44 11.26
CA ASN A 100 -10.20 6.97 11.12
C ASN A 100 -11.20 8.14 11.10
N LYS A 101 -11.11 9.07 12.07
CA LYS A 101 -11.99 10.24 12.16
C LYS A 101 -11.93 11.11 10.91
N LEU A 102 -10.74 11.30 10.34
CA LEU A 102 -10.50 12.15 9.17
C LEU A 102 -10.83 11.48 7.85
N SER A 103 -10.40 10.24 7.66
CA SER A 103 -10.53 9.50 6.41
C SER A 103 -11.85 8.75 6.28
N LYS A 104 -12.53 8.46 7.39
CA LYS A 104 -13.71 7.60 7.51
C LYS A 104 -13.45 6.14 7.12
N ILE A 105 -12.18 5.72 7.04
CA ILE A 105 -11.80 4.33 6.79
C ILE A 105 -11.94 3.55 8.10
N ASP A 106 -12.56 2.36 8.01
CA ASP A 106 -12.78 1.49 9.16
C ASP A 106 -11.45 1.13 9.86
N PRO A 107 -11.43 1.10 11.20
CA PRO A 107 -10.22 0.80 11.98
C PRO A 107 -9.58 -0.55 11.66
N TRP A 108 -10.36 -1.54 11.24
CA TRP A 108 -9.83 -2.85 10.86
C TRP A 108 -8.86 -2.73 9.67
N PHE A 109 -9.26 -2.01 8.61
CA PHE A 109 -8.38 -1.76 7.45
C PHE A 109 -7.15 -0.94 7.83
N LEU A 110 -7.32 0.08 8.69
CA LEU A 110 -6.20 0.88 9.18
C LEU A 110 -5.18 0.05 9.94
N ASN A 111 -5.62 -0.92 10.74
CA ASN A 111 -4.73 -1.85 11.43
C ASN A 111 -3.99 -2.76 10.45
N GLN A 112 -4.65 -3.27 9.39
CA GLN A 112 -3.97 -4.07 8.37
C GLN A 112 -2.87 -3.27 7.64
N ILE A 113 -3.16 -2.01 7.30
CA ILE A 113 -2.17 -1.12 6.67
C ILE A 113 -1.03 -0.80 7.64
N LYS A 114 -1.34 -0.59 8.92
CA LYS A 114 -0.34 -0.37 9.96
C LYS A 114 0.64 -1.53 10.06
N GLU A 115 0.17 -2.76 10.05
CA GLU A 115 1.04 -3.95 10.09
C GLU A 115 1.98 -4.01 8.86
N ILE A 116 1.49 -3.66 7.67
CA ILE A 116 2.35 -3.56 6.48
C ILE A 116 3.46 -2.52 6.71
N ILE A 117 3.09 -1.32 7.16
CA ILE A 117 4.05 -0.23 7.39
C ILE A 117 5.05 -0.55 8.51
N GLU A 118 4.62 -1.21 9.58
CA GLU A 118 5.53 -1.64 10.67
C GLU A 118 6.56 -2.65 10.16
N ASN A 119 6.16 -3.61 9.34
CA ASN A 119 7.08 -4.54 8.70
C ASN A 119 8.03 -3.83 7.72
N GLU A 120 7.53 -2.88 6.92
CA GLU A 120 8.36 -2.04 6.04
C GLU A 120 9.45 -1.31 6.83
N ILE A 121 9.08 -0.66 7.93
CA ILE A 121 10.02 0.05 8.81
C ILE A 121 11.04 -0.92 9.44
N LYS A 122 10.57 -2.10 9.88
CA LYS A 122 11.45 -3.15 10.45
C LYS A 122 12.49 -3.61 9.42
N ILE A 123 12.05 -3.89 8.20
CA ILE A 123 12.93 -4.35 7.10
C ILE A 123 13.92 -3.26 6.72
N LYS A 124 13.47 -2.01 6.57
CA LYS A 124 14.33 -0.88 6.24
C LYS A 124 15.42 -0.66 7.29
N LYS A 125 15.10 -0.89 8.57
CA LYS A 125 16.03 -0.67 9.70
C LYS A 125 16.97 -1.85 9.95
N LYS A 126 16.49 -3.08 9.83
CA LYS A 126 17.23 -4.31 10.21
C LYS A 126 17.72 -5.14 9.02
N GLY A 127 17.29 -4.80 7.81
CA GLY A 127 17.50 -5.64 6.62
C GLY A 127 16.47 -6.78 6.56
N LEU A 128 16.66 -7.64 5.56
CA LEU A 128 15.82 -8.83 5.38
C LEU A 128 16.01 -9.83 6.52
N PRO A 129 14.91 -10.48 6.97
CA PRO A 129 15.02 -11.59 7.89
C PRO A 129 15.93 -12.69 7.33
N LYS A 130 16.78 -13.25 8.19
CA LYS A 130 17.62 -14.42 7.84
C LYS A 130 16.87 -15.74 8.03
N ASN A 131 15.84 -15.73 8.88
CA ASN A 131 15.01 -16.88 9.19
C ASN A 131 13.98 -17.07 8.06
N PHE A 132 13.89 -18.30 7.55
CA PHE A 132 12.94 -18.69 6.51
C PHE A 132 11.49 -18.38 6.88
N ASN A 133 11.06 -18.68 8.11
CA ASN A 133 9.68 -18.47 8.55
C ASN A 133 9.31 -16.97 8.56
N GLU A 134 10.22 -16.10 9.01
CA GLU A 134 9.99 -14.64 8.97
C GLU A 134 9.96 -14.11 7.53
N LEU A 135 10.85 -14.61 6.68
CA LEU A 135 10.87 -14.20 5.27
C LEU A 135 9.58 -14.67 4.57
N ASN A 136 9.15 -15.91 4.83
CA ASN A 136 7.91 -16.45 4.29
C ASN A 136 6.69 -15.67 4.77
N TYR A 137 6.67 -15.25 6.05
CA TYR A 137 5.63 -14.36 6.56
C TYR A 137 5.61 -13.01 5.80
N ILE A 138 6.75 -12.37 5.60
CA ILE A 138 6.84 -11.11 4.84
C ILE A 138 6.31 -11.27 3.41
N LYS A 139 6.65 -12.37 2.75
CA LYS A 139 6.12 -12.70 1.42
C LYS A 139 4.61 -12.97 1.46
N SER A 140 4.11 -13.66 2.48
CA SER A 140 2.69 -14.01 2.63
C SER A 140 1.77 -12.81 2.87
N ILE A 141 2.31 -11.69 3.35
CA ILE A 141 1.57 -10.42 3.48
C ILE A 141 1.75 -9.50 2.27
N GLY A 142 2.40 -9.98 1.19
CA GLY A 142 2.38 -9.37 -0.14
C GLY A 142 3.58 -8.49 -0.50
N PHE A 143 4.69 -8.51 0.25
CA PHE A 143 5.89 -7.80 -0.16
C PHE A 143 6.50 -8.42 -1.41
N SER A 144 6.58 -7.65 -2.49
CA SER A 144 7.25 -8.03 -3.74
C SER A 144 8.78 -7.99 -3.59
N ASP A 145 9.50 -8.76 -4.43
CA ASP A 145 10.96 -8.73 -4.44
C ASP A 145 11.50 -7.35 -4.77
N LYS A 146 10.84 -6.65 -5.69
CA LYS A 146 11.12 -5.25 -6.02
C LYS A 146 11.03 -4.38 -4.77
N LYS A 147 9.91 -4.44 -4.00
CA LYS A 147 9.76 -3.66 -2.77
C LYS A 147 10.82 -3.99 -1.74
N LEU A 148 11.12 -5.27 -1.55
CA LEU A 148 12.16 -5.70 -0.62
C LEU A 148 13.55 -5.21 -1.04
N SER A 149 13.85 -5.16 -2.36
CA SER A 149 15.11 -4.62 -2.87
C SER A 149 15.25 -3.13 -2.62
N GLU A 150 14.19 -2.36 -2.86
CA GLU A 150 14.14 -0.94 -2.57
C GLU A 150 14.37 -0.64 -1.08
N LEU A 151 13.71 -1.39 -0.18
CA LEU A 151 13.82 -1.19 1.26
C LEU A 151 15.19 -1.49 1.84
N THR A 152 15.93 -2.41 1.20
CA THR A 152 17.22 -2.90 1.71
C THR A 152 18.42 -2.46 0.88
N ASN A 153 18.20 -1.66 -0.18
CA ASN A 153 19.22 -1.22 -1.14
C ASN A 153 20.07 -2.39 -1.70
N THR A 154 19.43 -3.53 -1.98
CA THR A 154 20.08 -4.72 -2.53
C THR A 154 19.45 -5.11 -3.84
N SER A 155 20.20 -5.80 -4.73
CA SER A 155 19.67 -6.24 -6.03
C SER A 155 18.53 -7.27 -5.87
N GLU A 156 17.57 -7.23 -6.79
CA GLU A 156 16.40 -8.12 -6.80
C GLU A 156 16.83 -9.59 -7.03
N SER A 157 17.83 -9.84 -7.87
CA SER A 157 18.35 -11.17 -8.18
C SER A 157 18.92 -11.93 -6.97
N LEU A 158 19.46 -11.22 -5.96
CA LEU A 158 19.96 -11.85 -4.73
C LEU A 158 18.84 -12.36 -3.81
N LYS A 159 17.58 -12.02 -4.06
CA LYS A 159 16.42 -12.35 -3.20
C LYS A 159 15.59 -13.51 -3.73
N ILE A 160 15.51 -13.66 -5.05
CA ILE A 160 14.78 -14.75 -5.70
C ILE A 160 15.39 -16.09 -5.29
N GLY A 161 16.72 -16.21 -5.18
CA GLY A 161 17.39 -17.43 -4.76
C GLY A 161 17.22 -17.84 -3.29
N ARG A 162 16.79 -16.93 -2.40
CA ARG A 162 16.58 -17.24 -0.97
C ARG A 162 15.17 -17.72 -0.64
N ALA A 163 14.22 -17.54 -1.55
CA ALA A 163 12.82 -17.99 -1.36
C ALA A 163 12.57 -19.40 -1.89
N HIS A 164 13.55 -19.99 -2.57
CA HIS A 164 13.44 -21.32 -3.19
C HIS A 164 14.35 -22.39 -2.57
N VAL A 165 14.94 -22.14 -1.39
CA VAL A 165 15.75 -23.13 -0.68
C VAL A 165 14.99 -23.62 0.54
#